data_123ff52f38bfdf3305be68c35e379824
#
_entry.id   123ff52f38bfdf3305be68c35e379824
#
_cell.length_a   1.000
_cell.length_b   1.000
_cell.length_c   1.000
_cell.angle_alpha   90.00
_cell.angle_beta   90.00
_cell.angle_gamma   90.00
#
_symmetry.space_group_name_H-M   'P 1'
#
loop_
_entity.id
_entity.type
_entity.pdbx_description
1 polymer ?
#
loop_
_entity_poly.entity_id
_entity_poly.type
_entity_poly.pdbx_seq_one_letter_code
_entity_poly.pdbx_strand_id
1 'polypeptide(L)'
;DIHEYQAKALLADFGVPISPGGLAYSPEQAQYRATEIGGDQWVVKAQVHTGGRGKAGGIRVCRSEQEVWTAADEMLGSRLVTQQTGSRGRGVYRLYIESVAEIDREIYLGFVLDRGTERVMLVASAAGGMEIEQIAEDDPDSLIRVVIEPAVGLQGFQAREVAFALGLDASIVTEAA
;
A
#
# COMPACT_ATOMS: atom_id res chain seq x y z
N ASP A 1 -5.06 2.50 13.98
CA ASP A 1 -4.67 2.49 12.54
C ASP A 1 -3.46 3.40 12.35
N ILE A 2 -2.55 3.02 11.44
CA ILE A 2 -1.41 3.82 11.02
C ILE A 2 -1.61 4.30 9.57
N HIS A 3 -0.95 5.39 9.19
CA HIS A 3 -0.94 5.85 7.81
C HIS A 3 0.07 5.05 6.97
N GLU A 4 -0.09 5.09 5.64
CA GLU A 4 0.80 4.43 4.68
C GLU A 4 2.28 4.79 4.91
N TYR A 5 2.60 6.08 5.10
CA TYR A 5 3.98 6.51 5.35
C TYR A 5 4.58 5.92 6.63
N GLN A 6 3.75 5.72 7.68
CA GLN A 6 4.19 5.09 8.92
C GLN A 6 4.42 3.58 8.72
N ALA A 7 3.52 2.92 7.97
CA ALA A 7 3.69 1.52 7.61
C ALA A 7 4.97 1.31 6.78
N LYS A 8 5.22 2.19 5.79
CA LYS A 8 6.44 2.14 4.98
C LYS A 8 7.70 2.34 5.82
N ALA A 9 7.70 3.28 6.76
CA ALA A 9 8.84 3.48 7.66
C ALA A 9 9.13 2.20 8.49
N LEU A 10 8.08 1.58 9.05
CA LEU A 10 8.22 0.32 9.78
C LEU A 10 8.75 -0.81 8.88
N LEU A 11 8.22 -0.96 7.66
CA LEU A 11 8.69 -1.98 6.73
C LEU A 11 10.16 -1.77 6.35
N ALA A 12 10.59 -0.51 6.15
CA ALA A 12 11.99 -0.19 5.89
C ALA A 12 12.91 -0.56 7.05
N ASP A 13 12.47 -0.37 8.31
CA ASP A 13 13.22 -0.76 9.51
C ASP A 13 13.47 -2.28 9.57
N PHE A 14 12.59 -3.06 8.93
CA PHE A 14 12.74 -4.51 8.76
C PHE A 14 13.43 -4.91 7.43
N GLY A 15 13.98 -3.95 6.70
CA GLY A 15 14.74 -4.22 5.46
C GLY A 15 13.87 -4.46 4.22
N VAL A 16 12.55 -4.23 4.29
CA VAL A 16 11.69 -4.32 3.10
C VAL A 16 11.98 -3.14 2.18
N PRO A 17 12.29 -3.38 0.90
CA PRO A 17 12.50 -2.30 -0.07
C PRO A 17 11.24 -1.45 -0.21
N ILE A 18 11.40 -0.14 -0.09
CA ILE A 18 10.32 0.84 -0.31
C ILE A 18 10.78 1.89 -1.31
N SER A 19 9.84 2.45 -2.08
CA SER A 19 10.14 3.59 -2.94
C SER A 19 10.51 4.82 -2.10
N PRO A 20 11.52 5.62 -2.51
CA PRO A 20 11.83 6.88 -1.88
C PRO A 20 10.61 7.80 -1.81
N GLY A 21 10.39 8.41 -0.64
CA GLY A 21 9.23 9.28 -0.45
C GLY A 21 9.32 10.13 0.80
N GLY A 22 8.42 11.09 0.91
CA GLY A 22 8.38 12.02 2.04
C GLY A 22 7.02 12.66 2.27
N LEU A 23 6.79 13.09 3.51
CA LEU A 23 5.58 13.81 3.91
C LEU A 23 5.59 15.26 3.46
N ALA A 24 4.40 15.78 3.12
CA ALA A 24 4.15 17.17 2.85
C ALA A 24 2.83 17.62 3.49
N TYR A 25 2.84 18.86 4.01
CA TYR A 25 1.70 19.50 4.66
C TYR A 25 1.28 20.80 3.96
N SER A 26 2.02 21.19 2.91
CA SER A 26 1.69 22.29 2.02
C SER A 26 2.10 21.95 0.58
N PRO A 27 1.57 22.66 -0.43
CA PRO A 27 1.97 22.49 -1.83
C PRO A 27 3.48 22.73 -2.04
N GLU A 28 4.07 23.72 -1.36
CA GLU A 28 5.49 24.03 -1.44
C GLU A 28 6.35 22.90 -0.87
N GLN A 29 5.92 22.31 0.26
CA GLN A 29 6.59 21.13 0.82
C GLN A 29 6.48 19.92 -0.12
N ALA A 30 5.34 19.73 -0.78
CA ALA A 30 5.16 18.64 -1.74
C ALA A 30 6.12 18.80 -2.94
N GLN A 31 6.21 19.99 -3.50
CA GLN A 31 7.14 20.30 -4.57
C GLN A 31 8.61 20.11 -4.15
N TYR A 32 8.95 20.61 -2.96
CA TYR A 32 10.30 20.43 -2.41
C TYR A 32 10.64 18.94 -2.22
N ARG A 33 9.69 18.11 -1.77
CA ARG A 33 9.90 16.65 -1.66
C ARG A 33 10.13 16.00 -3.02
N ALA A 34 9.42 16.43 -4.05
CA ALA A 34 9.65 15.93 -5.41
C ALA A 34 11.08 16.24 -5.87
N THR A 35 11.57 17.46 -5.63
CA THR A 35 12.96 17.84 -5.93
C THR A 35 13.98 17.00 -5.15
N GLU A 36 13.75 16.75 -3.83
CA GLU A 36 14.64 15.92 -3.01
C GLU A 36 14.68 14.46 -3.48
N ILE A 37 13.53 13.88 -3.85
CA ILE A 37 13.43 12.51 -4.36
C ILE A 37 14.15 12.39 -5.71
N GLY A 38 14.09 13.44 -6.53
CA GLY A 38 14.61 13.44 -7.90
C GLY A 38 13.73 12.63 -8.85
N GLY A 39 14.24 12.40 -10.07
CA GLY A 39 13.49 11.72 -11.13
C GLY A 39 12.60 12.68 -11.93
N ASP A 40 11.70 12.13 -12.71
CA ASP A 40 10.81 12.85 -13.64
C ASP A 40 9.33 12.56 -13.42
N GLN A 41 9.00 11.65 -12.51
CA GLN A 41 7.64 11.27 -12.18
C GLN A 41 7.49 10.97 -10.68
N TRP A 42 6.39 11.44 -10.12
CA TRP A 42 6.07 11.26 -8.70
C TRP A 42 4.60 10.87 -8.52
N VAL A 43 4.31 10.22 -7.41
CA VAL A 43 2.94 9.95 -6.98
C VAL A 43 2.62 10.79 -5.75
N VAL A 44 1.57 11.59 -5.83
CA VAL A 44 1.01 12.35 -4.70
C VAL A 44 -0.12 11.53 -4.09
N LYS A 45 0.02 11.16 -2.82
CA LYS A 45 -0.91 10.26 -2.12
C LYS A 45 -1.49 10.91 -0.88
N ALA A 46 -2.80 11.09 -0.85
CA ALA A 46 -3.52 11.55 0.35
C ALA A 46 -3.34 10.54 1.50
N GLN A 47 -2.95 11.03 2.67
CA GLN A 47 -2.75 10.22 3.87
C GLN A 47 -3.99 10.28 4.75
N VAL A 48 -4.91 9.36 4.50
CA VAL A 48 -6.18 9.19 5.25
C VAL A 48 -6.37 7.71 5.59
N HIS A 49 -7.03 7.45 6.73
CA HIS A 49 -7.34 6.07 7.15
C HIS A 49 -8.54 5.53 6.38
N THR A 50 -8.31 5.13 5.14
CA THR A 50 -9.33 4.50 4.28
C THR A 50 -8.67 3.75 3.12
N GLY A 51 -9.29 2.68 2.66
CA GLY A 51 -9.03 2.04 1.38
C GLY A 51 -9.67 2.80 0.22
N GLY A 52 -9.40 2.36 -1.01
CA GLY A 52 -10.02 2.93 -2.21
C GLY A 52 -9.61 4.36 -2.57
N ARG A 53 -8.51 4.88 -2.01
CA ARG A 53 -8.03 6.26 -2.23
C ARG A 53 -7.81 6.58 -3.71
N GLY A 54 -7.29 5.63 -4.50
CA GLY A 54 -7.05 5.81 -5.92
C GLY A 54 -8.34 6.14 -6.69
N LYS A 55 -9.38 5.32 -6.49
CA LYS A 55 -10.70 5.52 -7.11
C LYS A 55 -11.38 6.82 -6.67
N ALA A 56 -11.05 7.31 -5.49
CA ALA A 56 -11.60 8.55 -4.93
C ALA A 56 -10.77 9.81 -5.26
N GLY A 57 -9.76 9.71 -6.13
CA GLY A 57 -8.91 10.85 -6.51
C GLY A 57 -7.84 11.22 -5.48
N GLY A 58 -7.62 10.39 -4.45
CA GLY A 58 -6.60 10.60 -3.42
C GLY A 58 -5.20 10.12 -3.81
N ILE A 59 -4.99 9.70 -5.06
CA ILE A 59 -3.69 9.30 -5.62
C ILE A 59 -3.58 9.92 -7.01
N ARG A 60 -2.48 10.64 -7.26
CA ARG A 60 -2.16 11.24 -8.57
C ARG A 60 -0.72 10.99 -8.97
N VAL A 61 -0.54 10.58 -10.22
CA VAL A 61 0.78 10.56 -10.86
C VAL A 61 1.04 11.94 -11.47
N CYS A 62 2.20 12.51 -11.20
CA CYS A 62 2.66 13.82 -11.65
C CYS A 62 3.95 13.66 -12.44
N ARG A 63 4.09 14.43 -13.54
CA ARG A 63 5.23 14.39 -14.46
C ARG A 63 6.06 15.67 -14.44
N SER A 64 5.77 16.55 -13.51
CA SER A 64 6.53 17.76 -13.23
C SER A 64 6.33 18.18 -11.79
N GLU A 65 7.30 18.90 -11.23
CA GLU A 65 7.19 19.47 -9.89
C GLU A 65 6.00 20.45 -9.77
N GLN A 66 5.64 21.13 -10.87
CA GLN A 66 4.47 22.00 -10.91
C GLN A 66 3.16 21.20 -10.81
N GLU A 67 3.08 20.03 -11.45
CA GLU A 67 1.93 19.12 -11.29
C GLU A 67 1.83 18.58 -9.86
N VAL A 68 2.97 18.31 -9.20
CA VAL A 68 3.00 17.90 -7.78
C VAL A 68 2.45 19.02 -6.89
N TRP A 69 2.88 20.28 -7.13
CA TRP A 69 2.35 21.43 -6.40
C TRP A 69 0.84 21.56 -6.59
N THR A 70 0.37 21.54 -7.86
CA THR A 70 -1.06 21.64 -8.19
C THR A 70 -1.88 20.52 -7.56
N ALA A 71 -1.42 19.27 -7.66
CA ALA A 71 -2.10 18.13 -7.05
C ALA A 71 -2.17 18.26 -5.52
N ALA A 72 -1.12 18.79 -4.90
CA ALA A 72 -1.09 19.01 -3.47
C ALA A 72 -2.06 20.11 -3.03
N ASP A 73 -2.13 21.22 -3.78
CA ASP A 73 -3.05 22.34 -3.52
C ASP A 73 -4.52 21.88 -3.60
N GLU A 74 -4.86 21.09 -4.60
CA GLU A 74 -6.21 20.55 -4.77
C GLU A 74 -6.59 19.50 -3.73
N MET A 75 -5.62 18.69 -3.27
CA MET A 75 -5.90 17.61 -2.34
C MET A 75 -5.93 18.06 -0.88
N LEU A 76 -5.01 18.96 -0.46
CA LEU A 76 -4.96 19.44 0.91
C LEU A 76 -6.21 20.23 1.26
N GLY A 77 -6.78 19.95 2.45
CA GLY A 77 -8.04 20.55 2.90
C GLY A 77 -9.29 19.97 2.25
N SER A 78 -9.17 19.18 1.18
CA SER A 78 -10.31 18.50 0.55
C SER A 78 -10.87 17.37 1.43
N ARG A 79 -12.01 16.83 1.02
CA ARG A 79 -12.59 15.63 1.65
C ARG A 79 -12.57 14.47 0.67
N LEU A 80 -11.91 13.40 1.07
CA LEU A 80 -11.88 12.17 0.31
C LEU A 80 -13.05 11.27 0.70
N VAL A 81 -13.92 11.00 -0.26
CA VAL A 81 -15.08 10.13 -0.11
C VAL A 81 -14.78 8.78 -0.74
N THR A 82 -14.77 7.73 0.05
CA THR A 82 -14.59 6.35 -0.41
C THR A 82 -15.75 5.50 0.08
N GLN A 83 -15.86 4.27 -0.38
CA GLN A 83 -16.87 3.34 0.08
C GLN A 83 -16.80 3.12 1.60
N GLN A 84 -15.57 3.06 2.16
CA GLN A 84 -15.35 2.86 3.60
C GLN A 84 -15.64 4.11 4.44
N THR A 85 -15.48 5.32 3.90
CA THR A 85 -15.73 6.58 4.64
C THR A 85 -17.19 7.02 4.60
N GLY A 86 -17.99 6.43 3.71
CA GLY A 86 -19.34 6.89 3.43
C GLY A 86 -19.38 8.34 2.91
N SER A 87 -20.59 8.92 2.80
CA SER A 87 -20.81 10.25 2.22
C SER A 87 -20.15 11.41 2.99
N ARG A 88 -19.78 11.19 4.25
CA ARG A 88 -19.09 12.22 5.06
C ARG A 88 -17.64 12.43 4.63
N GLY A 89 -17.00 11.42 4.05
CA GLY A 89 -15.59 11.46 3.67
C GLY A 89 -14.64 11.72 4.84
N ARG A 90 -13.34 11.76 4.54
CA ARG A 90 -12.26 12.10 5.48
C ARG A 90 -11.49 13.32 4.98
N GLY A 91 -11.16 14.26 5.85
CA GLY A 91 -10.33 15.42 5.51
C GLY A 91 -8.89 15.00 5.19
N VAL A 92 -8.31 15.58 4.16
CA VAL A 92 -6.91 15.37 3.76
C VAL A 92 -6.06 16.48 4.36
N TYR A 93 -5.24 16.16 5.35
CA TYR A 93 -4.40 17.13 6.06
C TYR A 93 -2.90 16.93 5.83
N ARG A 94 -2.53 15.88 5.12
CA ARG A 94 -1.15 15.54 4.77
C ARG A 94 -1.12 14.67 3.52
N LEU A 95 -0.02 14.79 2.80
CA LEU A 95 0.26 14.02 1.61
C LEU A 95 1.56 13.24 1.78
N TYR A 96 1.71 12.17 1.04
CA TYR A 96 2.98 11.47 0.87
C TYR A 96 3.37 11.56 -0.61
N ILE A 97 4.56 12.09 -0.85
CA ILE A 97 5.12 12.22 -2.19
C ILE A 97 6.12 11.09 -2.36
N GLU A 98 6.03 10.35 -3.44
CA GLU A 98 6.82 9.14 -3.66
C GLU A 98 7.28 9.06 -5.11
N SER A 99 8.46 8.49 -5.36
CA SER A 99 8.89 8.16 -6.71
C SER A 99 7.95 7.12 -7.34
N VAL A 100 7.71 7.25 -8.64
CA VAL A 100 6.97 6.21 -9.38
C VAL A 100 7.82 4.96 -9.47
N ALA A 101 7.21 3.80 -9.17
CA ALA A 101 7.80 2.50 -9.44
C ALA A 101 7.24 1.93 -10.74
N GLU A 102 8.07 1.27 -11.52
CA GLU A 102 7.60 0.43 -12.63
C GLU A 102 6.95 -0.82 -12.03
N ILE A 103 5.63 -0.92 -12.16
CA ILE A 103 4.85 -2.03 -11.61
C ILE A 103 4.68 -3.08 -12.70
N ASP A 104 5.32 -4.24 -12.53
CA ASP A 104 5.09 -5.40 -13.39
C ASP A 104 3.75 -6.05 -13.06
N ARG A 105 3.51 -6.31 -11.77
CA ARG A 105 2.22 -6.78 -11.26
C ARG A 105 2.02 -6.40 -9.80
N GLU A 106 0.78 -6.30 -9.40
CA GLU A 106 0.39 -6.09 -8.01
C GLU A 106 -0.08 -7.40 -7.38
N ILE A 107 0.36 -7.65 -6.17
CA ILE A 107 -0.10 -8.77 -5.34
C ILE A 107 -0.67 -8.25 -4.04
N TYR A 108 -1.63 -8.96 -3.48
CA TYR A 108 -2.12 -8.68 -2.14
C TYR A 108 -1.41 -9.56 -1.13
N LEU A 109 -0.98 -8.96 -0.03
CA LEU A 109 -0.42 -9.65 1.13
C LEU A 109 -0.90 -8.97 2.41
N GLY A 110 -1.48 -9.72 3.32
CA GLY A 110 -1.97 -9.19 4.59
C GLY A 110 -1.87 -10.20 5.73
N PHE A 111 -1.72 -9.67 6.94
CA PHE A 111 -1.83 -10.45 8.17
C PHE A 111 -3.13 -10.08 8.87
N VAL A 112 -3.94 -11.07 9.19
CA VAL A 112 -5.21 -10.89 9.88
C VAL A 112 -5.26 -11.74 11.15
N LEU A 113 -5.93 -11.24 12.17
CA LEU A 113 -6.24 -12.04 13.35
C LEU A 113 -7.53 -12.82 13.10
N ASP A 114 -7.41 -14.12 12.92
CA ASP A 114 -8.56 -15.01 12.92
C ASP A 114 -9.03 -15.27 14.35
N ARG A 115 -10.16 -14.68 14.70
CA ARG A 115 -10.73 -14.79 16.04
C ARG A 115 -11.35 -16.15 16.31
N GLY A 116 -11.69 -16.90 15.26
CA GLY A 116 -12.25 -18.25 15.39
C GLY A 116 -11.22 -19.26 15.85
N THR A 117 -10.00 -19.14 15.33
CA THR A 117 -8.86 -20.01 15.69
C THR A 117 -7.90 -19.37 16.70
N GLU A 118 -8.11 -18.08 17.04
CA GLU A 118 -7.23 -17.26 17.91
C GLU A 118 -5.78 -17.21 17.39
N ARG A 119 -5.60 -17.22 16.06
CA ARG A 119 -4.29 -17.24 15.40
C ARG A 119 -4.15 -16.10 14.39
N VAL A 120 -2.90 -15.73 14.16
CA VAL A 120 -2.59 -14.86 13.02
C VAL A 120 -2.62 -15.72 11.75
N MET A 121 -3.24 -15.17 10.72
CA MET A 121 -3.30 -15.79 9.40
C MET A 121 -2.67 -14.83 8.38
N LEU A 122 -1.78 -15.35 7.55
CA LEU A 122 -1.32 -14.69 6.34
C LEU A 122 -2.37 -14.95 5.24
N VAL A 123 -2.80 -13.89 4.60
CA VAL A 123 -3.71 -13.94 3.44
C VAL A 123 -3.00 -13.29 2.26
N ALA A 124 -2.97 -13.99 1.13
CA ALA A 124 -2.34 -13.49 -0.08
C ALA A 124 -3.18 -13.78 -1.31
N SER A 125 -3.03 -12.95 -2.35
CA SER A 125 -3.64 -13.15 -3.66
C SER A 125 -2.75 -12.60 -4.77
N ALA A 126 -2.70 -13.31 -5.90
CA ALA A 126 -2.05 -12.82 -7.11
C ALA A 126 -2.82 -11.65 -7.77
N ALA A 127 -4.08 -11.42 -7.38
CA ALA A 127 -4.89 -10.28 -7.81
C ALA A 127 -4.71 -9.13 -6.81
N GLY A 128 -3.66 -8.34 -6.97
CA GLY A 128 -3.44 -7.08 -6.23
C GLY A 128 -4.19 -5.91 -6.86
N GLY A 129 -4.12 -4.74 -6.21
CA GLY A 129 -4.77 -3.52 -6.70
C GLY A 129 -6.31 -3.51 -6.62
N MET A 130 -6.91 -4.60 -6.17
CA MET A 130 -8.36 -4.76 -5.97
C MET A 130 -8.70 -4.73 -4.47
N GLU A 131 -9.98 -4.53 -4.17
CA GLU A 131 -10.49 -4.69 -2.80
C GLU A 131 -10.52 -6.18 -2.46
N ILE A 132 -9.80 -6.59 -1.42
CA ILE A 132 -9.66 -8.00 -1.04
C ILE A 132 -11.03 -8.62 -0.66
N GLU A 133 -11.93 -7.80 -0.14
CA GLU A 133 -13.29 -8.20 0.19
C GLU A 133 -14.04 -8.66 -1.05
N GLN A 134 -13.85 -7.97 -2.18
CA GLN A 134 -14.46 -8.35 -3.46
C GLN A 134 -13.89 -9.67 -3.98
N ILE A 135 -12.56 -9.87 -3.88
CA ILE A 135 -11.92 -11.13 -4.26
C ILE A 135 -12.46 -12.27 -3.39
N ALA A 136 -12.62 -12.03 -2.08
CA ALA A 136 -13.13 -13.04 -1.16
C ALA A 136 -14.59 -13.44 -1.44
N GLU A 137 -15.40 -12.53 -1.99
CA GLU A 137 -16.79 -12.80 -2.38
C GLU A 137 -16.88 -13.51 -3.74
N ASP A 138 -16.12 -13.04 -4.73
CA ASP A 138 -16.21 -13.51 -6.11
C ASP A 138 -15.49 -14.84 -6.35
N ASP A 139 -14.29 -15.00 -5.74
CA ASP A 139 -13.44 -16.19 -5.87
C ASP A 139 -12.66 -16.48 -4.57
N PRO A 140 -13.34 -17.03 -3.54
CA PRO A 140 -12.71 -17.30 -2.25
C PRO A 140 -11.57 -18.33 -2.32
N ASP A 141 -11.53 -19.15 -3.38
CA ASP A 141 -10.50 -20.18 -3.57
C ASP A 141 -9.20 -19.60 -4.15
N SER A 142 -9.25 -18.40 -4.74
CA SER A 142 -8.03 -17.67 -5.18
C SER A 142 -7.24 -17.08 -4.03
N LEU A 143 -7.80 -17.05 -2.82
CA LEU A 143 -7.12 -16.56 -1.62
C LEU A 143 -6.26 -17.65 -0.98
N ILE A 144 -4.95 -17.41 -0.98
CA ILE A 144 -3.99 -18.23 -0.25
C ILE A 144 -4.10 -17.86 1.23
N ARG A 145 -4.31 -18.85 2.10
CA ARG A 145 -4.44 -18.67 3.55
C ARG A 145 -3.47 -19.57 4.28
N VAL A 146 -2.59 -18.98 5.09
CA VAL A 146 -1.62 -19.72 5.89
C VAL A 146 -1.78 -19.34 7.35
N VAL A 147 -2.10 -20.32 8.19
CA VAL A 147 -2.19 -20.13 9.65
C VAL A 147 -0.78 -20.09 10.23
N ILE A 148 -0.51 -19.09 11.05
CA ILE A 148 0.77 -18.90 11.73
C ILE A 148 0.62 -19.35 13.18
N GLU A 149 1.46 -20.29 13.60
CA GLU A 149 1.52 -20.73 14.97
C GLU A 149 2.24 -19.67 15.82
N PRO A 150 1.59 -19.07 16.84
CA PRO A 150 2.18 -17.96 17.61
C PRO A 150 3.50 -18.32 18.30
N ALA A 151 3.69 -19.59 18.66
CA ALA A 151 4.87 -20.04 19.36
C ALA A 151 6.14 -20.04 18.50
N VAL A 152 6.01 -20.16 17.16
CA VAL A 152 7.14 -20.29 16.23
C VAL A 152 7.17 -19.20 15.15
N GLY A 153 6.07 -18.47 15.00
CA GLY A 153 5.93 -17.44 13.95
C GLY A 153 5.80 -18.02 12.53
N LEU A 154 5.85 -17.14 11.53
CA LEU A 154 5.87 -17.53 10.12
C LEU A 154 7.19 -18.24 9.80
N GLN A 155 7.10 -19.45 9.28
CA GLN A 155 8.27 -20.26 8.94
C GLN A 155 8.66 -20.05 7.47
N GLY A 156 9.96 -20.09 7.15
CA GLY A 156 10.46 -19.87 5.80
C GLY A 156 9.88 -20.84 4.76
N PHE A 157 9.46 -22.06 5.12
CA PHE A 157 8.79 -22.95 4.18
C PHE A 157 7.38 -22.46 3.83
N GLN A 158 6.64 -21.88 4.79
CA GLN A 158 5.31 -21.30 4.58
C GLN A 158 5.42 -20.06 3.67
N ALA A 159 6.42 -19.21 3.92
CA ALA A 159 6.67 -18.04 3.06
C ALA A 159 6.97 -18.46 1.62
N ARG A 160 7.80 -19.49 1.42
CA ARG A 160 8.08 -20.04 0.07
C ARG A 160 6.84 -20.66 -0.58
N GLU A 161 6.02 -21.39 0.18
CA GLU A 161 4.76 -21.95 -0.33
C GLU A 161 3.83 -20.84 -0.86
N VAL A 162 3.67 -19.74 -0.11
CA VAL A 162 2.90 -18.57 -0.52
C VAL A 162 3.52 -17.93 -1.77
N ALA A 163 4.83 -17.74 -1.81
CA ALA A 163 5.51 -17.15 -2.94
C ALA A 163 5.32 -17.97 -4.23
N PHE A 164 5.41 -19.29 -4.17
CA PHE A 164 5.11 -20.17 -5.30
C PHE A 164 3.63 -20.14 -5.71
N ALA A 165 2.72 -20.14 -4.74
CA ALA A 165 1.29 -20.06 -5.01
C ALA A 165 0.89 -18.72 -5.66
N LEU A 166 1.59 -17.63 -5.34
CA LEU A 166 1.48 -16.33 -6.00
C LEU A 166 2.09 -16.32 -7.41
N GLY A 167 2.75 -17.42 -7.83
CA GLY A 167 3.42 -17.54 -9.13
C GLY A 167 4.68 -16.69 -9.22
N LEU A 168 5.42 -16.50 -8.13
CA LEU A 168 6.74 -15.89 -8.16
C LEU A 168 7.77 -16.87 -8.72
N ASP A 169 8.71 -16.36 -9.50
CA ASP A 169 9.79 -17.17 -10.05
C ASP A 169 10.70 -17.72 -8.95
N ALA A 170 11.18 -18.94 -9.11
CA ALA A 170 12.06 -19.60 -8.14
C ALA A 170 13.32 -18.79 -7.80
N SER A 171 13.77 -17.94 -8.71
CA SER A 171 14.92 -17.03 -8.50
C SER A 171 14.66 -15.97 -7.45
N ILE A 172 13.41 -15.52 -7.30
CA ILE A 172 13.00 -14.48 -6.35
C ILE A 172 12.36 -15.05 -5.08
N VAL A 173 11.92 -16.30 -5.08
CA VAL A 173 11.25 -16.91 -3.92
C VAL A 173 12.12 -16.86 -2.66
N THR A 174 13.44 -17.04 -2.79
CA THR A 174 14.37 -17.00 -1.65
C THR A 174 14.49 -15.60 -1.05
N GLU A 175 14.38 -14.56 -1.86
CA GLU A 175 14.42 -13.16 -1.41
C GLU A 175 13.06 -12.73 -0.85
N ALA A 176 11.96 -13.24 -1.40
CA ALA A 176 10.59 -12.94 -0.98
C ALA A 176 10.17 -13.66 0.30
N ALA A 177 10.89 -14.71 0.72
CA ALA A 177 10.57 -15.57 1.87
C ALA A 177 11.43 -15.24 3.09
#